data_7c9d2df2bac6e359c4476ec9d635ad55
#
_entry.id   7c9d2df2bac6e359c4476ec9d635ad55
#
_cell.length_a   1.000
_cell.length_b   1.000
_cell.length_c   1.000
_cell.angle_alpha   90.00
_cell.angle_beta   90.00
_cell.angle_gamma   90.00
#
_symmetry.space_group_name_H-M   'P 1'
#
loop_
_entity.id
_entity.type
_entity.pdbx_description
1 polymer ?
#
loop_
_entity_poly.entity_id
_entity_poly.type
_entity_poly.pdbx_seq_one_letter_code
_entity_poly.pdbx_strand_id
1 'polypeptide(L)'
;MWKLLLVLTACLAIASFGAFLWQQTDKNSREDEASKHAEIATMLEAAVADGLGAGTILTEYVQTGNPELLPAMQTKSDGGVRNLTAAITAAGSDPNGFVKTGSVIVQRSGEVIALRQAGDVAGAGAALQALAADFATFVQQQRDLIAQERQAAAASTASADDANQLSTWFIIAGVVASLAAGGGVVVSVFRRKPAVPLAA
;
A
#
# COMPACT_ATOMS: atom_id res chain seq x y z
N MET A 1 32.65 20.08 -37.57
CA MET A 1 31.18 19.95 -37.41
C MET A 1 30.72 18.53 -37.14
N TRP A 2 31.10 17.49 -37.88
CA TRP A 2 30.69 16.10 -37.68
C TRP A 2 30.99 15.52 -36.27
N LYS A 3 32.21 15.74 -35.75
CA LYS A 3 32.60 15.25 -34.41
C LYS A 3 31.74 15.85 -33.29
N LEU A 4 31.33 17.13 -33.43
CA LEU A 4 30.47 17.80 -32.47
C LEU A 4 29.04 17.22 -32.48
N LEU A 5 28.52 16.84 -33.64
CA LEU A 5 27.20 16.20 -33.80
C LEU A 5 27.19 14.80 -33.19
N LEU A 6 28.26 14.01 -33.37
CA LEU A 6 28.39 12.69 -32.75
C LEU A 6 28.49 12.75 -31.22
N VAL A 7 29.22 13.75 -30.67
CA VAL A 7 29.30 13.96 -29.21
C VAL A 7 27.92 14.37 -28.66
N LEU A 8 27.21 15.25 -29.34
CA LEU A 8 25.89 15.73 -28.91
C LEU A 8 24.85 14.60 -28.92
N THR A 9 24.84 13.74 -29.96
CA THR A 9 23.95 12.56 -30.02
C THR A 9 24.31 11.53 -28.95
N ALA A 10 25.59 11.30 -28.66
CA ALA A 10 26.00 10.40 -27.59
C ALA A 10 25.60 10.95 -26.20
N CYS A 11 25.78 12.25 -25.96
CA CYS A 11 25.35 12.88 -24.71
C CYS A 11 23.81 12.82 -24.52
N LEU A 12 23.03 13.06 -25.58
CA LEU A 12 21.58 12.93 -25.56
C LEU A 12 21.12 11.50 -25.29
N ALA A 13 21.75 10.50 -25.91
CA ALA A 13 21.46 9.10 -25.67
C ALA A 13 21.75 8.66 -24.23
N ILE A 14 22.89 9.10 -23.68
CA ILE A 14 23.25 8.82 -22.26
C ILE A 14 22.28 9.50 -21.30
N ALA A 15 21.93 10.77 -21.55
CA ALA A 15 20.98 11.50 -20.72
C ALA A 15 19.57 10.85 -20.74
N SER A 16 19.10 10.43 -21.93
CA SER A 16 17.81 9.74 -22.08
C SER A 16 17.79 8.39 -21.39
N PHE A 17 18.89 7.63 -21.47
CA PHE A 17 19.01 6.34 -20.78
C PHE A 17 19.10 6.51 -19.26
N GLY A 18 19.83 7.51 -18.77
CA GLY A 18 19.88 7.85 -17.35
C GLY A 18 18.51 8.27 -16.79
N ALA A 19 17.78 9.09 -17.52
CA ALA A 19 16.41 9.48 -17.15
C ALA A 19 15.46 8.28 -17.13
N PHE A 20 15.58 7.35 -18.09
CA PHE A 20 14.79 6.12 -18.13
C PHE A 20 15.07 5.23 -16.91
N LEU A 21 16.34 4.99 -16.58
CA LEU A 21 16.71 4.19 -15.41
C LEU A 21 16.20 4.80 -14.11
N TRP A 22 16.31 6.12 -13.97
CA TRP A 22 15.81 6.83 -12.79
C TRP A 22 14.29 6.70 -12.64
N GLN A 23 13.55 6.87 -13.73
CA GLN A 23 12.10 6.70 -13.73
C GLN A 23 11.67 5.26 -13.44
N GLN A 24 12.39 4.27 -13.96
CA GLN A 24 12.11 2.86 -13.66
C GLN A 24 12.27 2.56 -12.16
N THR A 25 13.30 3.13 -11.53
CA THR A 25 13.53 2.98 -10.09
C THR A 25 12.44 3.67 -9.27
N ASP A 26 12.04 4.87 -9.67
CA ASP A 26 10.98 5.64 -9.01
C ASP A 26 9.62 4.92 -9.12
N LYS A 27 9.30 4.36 -10.29
CA LYS A 27 8.10 3.55 -10.52
C LYS A 27 8.06 2.33 -9.59
N ASN A 28 9.14 1.54 -9.54
CA ASN A 28 9.22 0.35 -8.70
C ASN A 28 9.04 0.72 -7.21
N SER A 29 9.64 1.83 -6.76
CA SER A 29 9.48 2.32 -5.39
C SER A 29 8.01 2.67 -5.07
N ARG A 30 7.28 3.28 -6.01
CA ARG A 30 5.86 3.63 -5.84
C ARG A 30 4.94 2.42 -5.87
N GLU A 31 5.25 1.42 -6.71
CA GLU A 31 4.53 0.15 -6.73
C GLU A 31 4.73 -0.62 -5.41
N ASP A 32 5.94 -0.63 -4.86
CA ASP A 32 6.24 -1.22 -3.56
C ASP A 32 5.50 -0.49 -2.42
N GLU A 33 5.43 0.85 -2.46
CA GLU A 33 4.65 1.64 -1.51
C GLU A 33 3.14 1.34 -1.62
N ALA A 34 2.59 1.28 -2.83
CA ALA A 34 1.19 0.92 -3.05
C ALA A 34 0.87 -0.46 -2.50
N SER A 35 1.75 -1.45 -2.75
CA SER A 35 1.63 -2.81 -2.23
C SER A 35 1.65 -2.83 -0.71
N LYS A 36 2.56 -2.08 -0.09
CA LYS A 36 2.67 -1.97 1.37
C LYS A 36 1.39 -1.39 1.99
N HIS A 37 0.85 -0.31 1.46
CA HIS A 37 -0.39 0.30 1.95
C HIS A 37 -1.59 -0.65 1.78
N ALA A 38 -1.68 -1.37 0.66
CA ALA A 38 -2.72 -2.38 0.43
C ALA A 38 -2.62 -3.55 1.42
N GLU A 39 -1.42 -4.00 1.74
CA GLU A 39 -1.18 -5.04 2.73
C GLU A 39 -1.59 -4.60 4.14
N ILE A 40 -1.23 -3.38 4.55
CA ILE A 40 -1.65 -2.80 5.84
C ILE A 40 -3.17 -2.74 5.91
N ALA A 41 -3.84 -2.24 4.88
CA ALA A 41 -5.30 -2.19 4.83
C ALA A 41 -5.92 -3.58 5.00
N THR A 42 -5.38 -4.61 4.33
CA THR A 42 -5.85 -5.99 4.42
C THR A 42 -5.69 -6.56 5.84
N MET A 43 -4.56 -6.32 6.50
CA MET A 43 -4.33 -6.73 7.89
C MET A 43 -5.31 -6.05 8.85
N LEU A 44 -5.59 -4.76 8.66
CA LEU A 44 -6.57 -4.03 9.47
C LEU A 44 -7.99 -4.55 9.26
N GLU A 45 -8.38 -4.89 8.04
CA GLU A 45 -9.68 -5.51 7.74
C GLU A 45 -9.83 -6.86 8.42
N ALA A 46 -8.78 -7.69 8.39
CA ALA A 46 -8.76 -8.95 9.10
C ALA A 46 -8.88 -8.76 10.62
N ALA A 47 -8.20 -7.74 11.18
CA ALA A 47 -8.31 -7.39 12.59
C ALA A 47 -9.75 -6.97 12.98
N VAL A 48 -10.40 -6.14 12.16
CA VAL A 48 -11.80 -5.74 12.36
C VAL A 48 -12.74 -6.94 12.29
N ALA A 49 -12.58 -7.81 11.30
CA ALA A 49 -13.43 -9.00 11.12
C ALA A 49 -13.30 -9.97 12.30
N ASP A 50 -12.09 -10.22 12.78
CA ASP A 50 -11.83 -11.07 13.93
C ASP A 50 -12.36 -10.44 15.22
N GLY A 51 -12.18 -9.14 15.42
CA GLY A 51 -12.73 -8.41 16.56
C GLY A 51 -14.27 -8.46 16.61
N LEU A 52 -14.94 -8.22 15.48
CA LEU A 52 -16.41 -8.33 15.37
C LEU A 52 -16.87 -9.76 15.66
N GLY A 53 -16.14 -10.78 15.15
CA GLY A 53 -16.42 -12.18 15.42
C GLY A 53 -16.30 -12.50 16.92
N ALA A 54 -15.24 -12.03 17.60
CA ALA A 54 -15.07 -12.20 19.04
C ALA A 54 -16.20 -11.53 19.84
N GLY A 55 -16.59 -10.30 19.45
CA GLY A 55 -17.72 -9.56 20.08
C GLY A 55 -19.06 -10.28 19.95
N THR A 56 -19.32 -10.88 18.78
CA THR A 56 -20.53 -11.67 18.54
C THR A 56 -20.58 -12.89 19.46
N ILE A 57 -19.46 -13.64 19.54
CA ILE A 57 -19.37 -14.85 20.39
C ILE A 57 -19.48 -14.48 21.87
N LEU A 58 -18.86 -13.33 22.30
CA LEU A 58 -18.99 -12.85 23.67
C LEU A 58 -20.43 -12.51 24.04
N THR A 59 -21.17 -11.89 23.10
CA THR A 59 -22.59 -11.57 23.27
C THR A 59 -23.42 -12.85 23.48
N GLU A 60 -23.20 -13.85 22.64
CA GLU A 60 -23.86 -15.14 22.75
C GLU A 60 -23.50 -15.86 24.08
N TYR A 61 -22.23 -15.79 24.50
CA TYR A 61 -21.80 -16.33 25.77
C TYR A 61 -22.52 -15.66 26.96
N VAL A 62 -22.64 -14.34 26.96
CA VAL A 62 -23.35 -13.61 28.03
C VAL A 62 -24.82 -14.03 28.10
N GLN A 63 -25.46 -14.26 26.95
CA GLN A 63 -26.88 -14.67 26.88
C GLN A 63 -27.07 -16.13 27.34
N THR A 64 -26.25 -17.05 26.84
CA THR A 64 -26.44 -18.51 27.02
C THR A 64 -25.70 -19.04 28.22
N GLY A 65 -24.57 -18.47 28.60
CA GLY A 65 -23.63 -19.02 29.59
C GLY A 65 -22.87 -20.27 29.12
N ASN A 66 -22.92 -20.56 27.79
CA ASN A 66 -22.25 -21.77 27.29
C ASN A 66 -20.71 -21.60 27.27
N PRO A 67 -19.95 -22.33 28.11
CA PRO A 67 -18.51 -22.17 28.18
C PRO A 67 -17.77 -22.67 26.94
N GLU A 68 -18.42 -23.48 26.09
CA GLU A 68 -17.81 -23.98 24.84
C GLU A 68 -17.54 -22.86 23.82
N LEU A 69 -18.17 -21.69 23.99
CA LEU A 69 -17.94 -20.52 23.15
C LEU A 69 -16.60 -19.81 23.43
N LEU A 70 -16.07 -19.95 24.65
CA LEU A 70 -14.87 -19.20 25.08
C LEU A 70 -13.61 -19.50 24.26
N PRO A 71 -13.29 -20.75 23.89
CA PRO A 71 -12.12 -21.03 23.04
C PRO A 71 -12.22 -20.39 21.65
N ALA A 72 -13.41 -20.39 21.05
CA ALA A 72 -13.64 -19.76 19.75
C ALA A 72 -13.50 -18.23 19.84
N MET A 73 -14.05 -17.62 20.89
CA MET A 73 -13.89 -16.20 21.18
C MET A 73 -12.42 -15.83 21.36
N GLN A 74 -11.67 -16.61 22.15
CA GLN A 74 -10.24 -16.39 22.37
C GLN A 74 -9.45 -16.44 21.05
N THR A 75 -9.71 -17.45 20.23
CA THR A 75 -9.06 -17.60 18.91
C THR A 75 -9.29 -16.37 18.03
N LYS A 76 -10.52 -15.85 18.00
CA LYS A 76 -10.86 -14.62 17.26
C LYS A 76 -10.19 -13.38 17.84
N SER A 77 -10.21 -13.23 19.16
CA SER A 77 -9.55 -12.11 19.85
C SER A 77 -8.04 -12.09 19.57
N ASP A 78 -7.37 -13.24 19.69
CA ASP A 78 -5.95 -13.39 19.41
C ASP A 78 -5.62 -13.11 17.93
N GLY A 79 -6.51 -13.52 17.02
CA GLY A 79 -6.41 -13.21 15.59
C GLY A 79 -6.45 -11.69 15.36
N GLY A 80 -7.43 -11.01 15.92
CA GLY A 80 -7.58 -9.57 15.81
C GLY A 80 -6.36 -8.81 16.35
N VAL A 81 -5.86 -9.18 17.52
CA VAL A 81 -4.66 -8.57 18.12
C VAL A 81 -3.42 -8.79 17.25
N ARG A 82 -3.21 -10.02 16.74
CA ARG A 82 -2.07 -10.30 15.84
C ARG A 82 -2.12 -9.48 14.58
N ASN A 83 -3.27 -9.45 13.90
CA ASN A 83 -3.44 -8.72 12.64
C ASN A 83 -3.26 -7.22 12.84
N LEU A 84 -3.82 -6.65 13.94
CA LEU A 84 -3.64 -5.25 14.28
C LEU A 84 -2.16 -4.93 14.57
N THR A 85 -1.49 -5.74 15.35
CA THR A 85 -0.06 -5.55 15.67
C THR A 85 0.80 -5.65 14.42
N ALA A 86 0.52 -6.60 13.53
CA ALA A 86 1.22 -6.72 12.25
C ALA A 86 1.02 -5.47 11.37
N ALA A 87 -0.21 -4.97 11.25
CA ALA A 87 -0.52 -3.76 10.50
C ALA A 87 0.23 -2.54 11.04
N ILE A 88 0.20 -2.31 12.35
CA ILE A 88 0.91 -1.20 13.01
C ILE A 88 2.43 -1.33 12.85
N THR A 89 2.97 -2.54 12.94
CA THR A 89 4.41 -2.79 12.70
C THR A 89 4.79 -2.48 11.25
N ALA A 90 3.98 -2.90 10.29
CA ALA A 90 4.19 -2.61 8.87
C ALA A 90 4.07 -1.11 8.55
N ALA A 91 3.14 -0.42 9.21
CA ALA A 91 2.98 1.04 9.11
C ALA A 91 4.16 1.82 9.74
N GLY A 92 4.88 1.22 10.69
CA GLY A 92 5.99 1.85 11.41
C GLY A 92 5.57 2.86 12.47
N SER A 93 4.27 3.01 12.73
CA SER A 93 3.74 3.93 13.75
C SER A 93 2.35 3.48 14.22
N ASP A 94 2.00 3.82 15.46
CA ASP A 94 0.66 3.65 16.02
C ASP A 94 0.06 5.04 16.35
N PRO A 95 -0.43 5.78 15.34
CA PRO A 95 -0.81 7.19 15.49
C PRO A 95 -1.98 7.39 16.45
N ASN A 96 -2.81 6.38 16.66
CA ASN A 96 -4.03 6.45 17.47
C ASN A 96 -3.97 5.59 18.74
N GLY A 97 -2.81 4.99 19.05
CA GLY A 97 -2.66 4.10 20.20
C GLY A 97 -3.54 2.85 20.11
N PHE A 98 -3.73 2.30 18.91
CA PHE A 98 -4.60 1.15 18.64
C PHE A 98 -4.22 -0.09 19.47
N VAL A 99 -2.92 -0.36 19.61
CA VAL A 99 -2.44 -1.51 20.40
C VAL A 99 -2.87 -1.36 21.85
N LYS A 100 -2.75 -0.17 22.44
CA LYS A 100 -3.18 0.10 23.80
C LYS A 100 -4.70 -0.01 23.95
N THR A 101 -5.45 0.60 23.02
CA THR A 101 -6.92 0.55 23.05
C THR A 101 -7.42 -0.88 22.88
N GLY A 102 -6.84 -1.65 21.96
CA GLY A 102 -7.14 -3.06 21.76
C GLY A 102 -6.91 -3.89 23.05
N SER A 103 -5.80 -3.65 23.76
CA SER A 103 -5.51 -4.34 25.00
C SER A 103 -6.54 -4.01 26.12
N VAL A 104 -7.01 -2.79 26.20
CA VAL A 104 -8.09 -2.39 27.12
C VAL A 104 -9.41 -3.10 26.79
N ILE A 105 -9.74 -3.22 25.50
CA ILE A 105 -10.93 -3.97 25.04
C ILE A 105 -10.84 -5.45 25.43
N VAL A 106 -9.69 -6.09 25.25
CA VAL A 106 -9.46 -7.48 25.65
C VAL A 106 -9.59 -7.66 27.16
N GLN A 107 -9.00 -6.74 27.94
CA GLN A 107 -9.14 -6.76 29.40
C GLN A 107 -10.60 -6.66 29.85
N ARG A 108 -11.37 -5.70 29.31
CA ARG A 108 -12.78 -5.52 29.63
C ARG A 108 -13.64 -6.71 29.19
N SER A 109 -13.28 -7.37 28.09
CA SER A 109 -13.94 -8.64 27.70
C SER A 109 -13.74 -9.73 28.76
N GLY A 110 -12.55 -9.79 29.37
CA GLY A 110 -12.26 -10.68 30.50
C GLY A 110 -13.14 -10.37 31.73
N GLU A 111 -13.38 -9.08 32.02
CA GLU A 111 -14.26 -8.65 33.11
C GLU A 111 -15.73 -9.10 32.86
N VAL A 112 -16.23 -8.96 31.64
CA VAL A 112 -17.57 -9.46 31.25
C VAL A 112 -17.68 -10.97 31.48
N ILE A 113 -16.65 -11.74 31.06
CA ILE A 113 -16.60 -13.19 31.24
C ILE A 113 -16.61 -13.54 32.74
N ALA A 114 -15.80 -12.85 33.54
CA ALA A 114 -15.72 -13.10 34.98
C ALA A 114 -17.05 -12.87 35.70
N LEU A 115 -17.75 -11.78 35.39
CA LEU A 115 -19.09 -11.49 35.93
C LEU A 115 -20.08 -12.60 35.54
N ARG A 116 -20.07 -13.04 34.29
CA ARG A 116 -20.97 -14.12 33.83
C ARG A 116 -20.67 -15.44 34.52
N GLN A 117 -19.40 -15.79 34.73
CA GLN A 117 -18.98 -17.00 35.47
C GLN A 117 -19.35 -16.96 36.95
N ALA A 118 -19.35 -15.76 37.54
CA ALA A 118 -19.81 -15.56 38.92
C ALA A 118 -21.34 -15.64 39.08
N GLY A 119 -22.08 -15.77 37.97
CA GLY A 119 -23.55 -15.82 37.96
C GLY A 119 -24.21 -14.42 37.92
N ASP A 120 -23.44 -13.36 37.87
CA ASP A 120 -23.97 -11.98 37.74
C ASP A 120 -24.28 -11.68 36.30
N VAL A 121 -25.44 -12.18 35.83
CA VAL A 121 -25.92 -11.99 34.43
C VAL A 121 -26.23 -10.53 34.16
N ALA A 122 -26.78 -9.81 35.13
CA ALA A 122 -27.15 -8.41 34.97
C ALA A 122 -25.89 -7.52 34.87
N GLY A 123 -24.90 -7.74 35.74
CA GLY A 123 -23.60 -7.06 35.69
C GLY A 123 -22.84 -7.36 34.41
N ALA A 124 -22.82 -8.63 33.96
CA ALA A 124 -22.20 -9.00 32.67
C ALA A 124 -22.89 -8.32 31.48
N GLY A 125 -24.21 -8.21 31.47
CA GLY A 125 -24.98 -7.51 30.45
C GLY A 125 -24.67 -6.00 30.42
N ALA A 126 -24.60 -5.34 31.57
CA ALA A 126 -24.25 -3.91 31.66
C ALA A 126 -22.80 -3.65 31.20
N ALA A 127 -21.85 -4.49 31.64
CA ALA A 127 -20.46 -4.41 31.22
C ALA A 127 -20.29 -4.64 29.71
N LEU A 128 -21.05 -5.58 29.13
CA LEU A 128 -21.06 -5.84 27.69
C LEU A 128 -21.56 -4.63 26.90
N GLN A 129 -22.61 -3.94 27.36
CA GLN A 129 -23.12 -2.72 26.71
C GLN A 129 -22.07 -1.60 26.71
N ALA A 130 -21.38 -1.39 27.83
CA ALA A 130 -20.30 -0.41 27.93
C ALA A 130 -19.14 -0.77 26.98
N LEU A 131 -18.75 -2.03 26.96
CA LEU A 131 -17.71 -2.53 26.07
C LEU A 131 -18.10 -2.35 24.59
N ALA A 132 -19.36 -2.59 24.23
CA ALA A 132 -19.84 -2.47 22.85
C ALA A 132 -19.72 -1.04 22.31
N ALA A 133 -19.95 -0.02 23.17
CA ALA A 133 -19.79 1.39 22.78
C ALA A 133 -18.32 1.74 22.50
N ASP A 134 -17.41 1.32 23.38
CA ASP A 134 -15.98 1.53 23.21
C ASP A 134 -15.46 0.78 21.97
N PHE A 135 -15.92 -0.46 21.78
CA PHE A 135 -15.56 -1.27 20.64
C PHE A 135 -16.06 -0.68 19.31
N ALA A 136 -17.27 -0.15 19.26
CA ALA A 136 -17.81 0.52 18.08
C ALA A 136 -16.94 1.72 17.67
N THR A 137 -16.53 2.53 18.65
CA THR A 137 -15.61 3.67 18.42
C THR A 137 -14.26 3.19 17.89
N PHE A 138 -13.71 2.13 18.47
CA PHE A 138 -12.44 1.53 18.05
C PHE A 138 -12.50 0.98 16.62
N VAL A 139 -13.57 0.26 16.27
CA VAL A 139 -13.79 -0.26 14.91
C VAL A 139 -13.94 0.88 13.91
N GLN A 140 -14.62 1.99 14.27
CA GLN A 140 -14.73 3.13 13.38
C GLN A 140 -13.36 3.77 13.10
N GLN A 141 -12.54 3.96 14.11
CA GLN A 141 -11.18 4.47 13.95
C GLN A 141 -10.32 3.56 13.06
N GLN A 142 -10.44 2.24 13.19
CA GLN A 142 -9.76 1.30 12.31
C GLN A 142 -10.25 1.41 10.85
N ARG A 143 -11.57 1.56 10.63
CA ARG A 143 -12.14 1.78 9.29
C ARG A 143 -11.64 3.06 8.65
N ASP A 144 -11.50 4.12 9.42
CA ASP A 144 -10.98 5.39 8.93
C ASP A 144 -9.50 5.23 8.50
N LEU A 145 -8.71 4.47 9.26
CA LEU A 145 -7.33 4.15 8.90
C LEU A 145 -7.26 3.26 7.65
N ILE A 146 -8.12 2.25 7.54
CA ILE A 146 -8.24 1.41 6.32
C ILE A 146 -8.52 2.27 5.09
N ALA A 147 -9.43 3.23 5.21
CA ALA A 147 -9.76 4.15 4.12
C ALA A 147 -8.55 5.01 3.72
N GLN A 148 -7.78 5.51 4.70
CA GLN A 148 -6.55 6.27 4.47
C GLN A 148 -5.49 5.42 3.77
N GLU A 149 -5.24 4.20 4.22
CA GLU A 149 -4.27 3.28 3.61
C GLU A 149 -4.66 2.91 2.18
N ARG A 150 -5.94 2.64 1.92
CA ARG A 150 -6.45 2.39 0.56
C ARG A 150 -6.29 3.61 -0.35
N GLN A 151 -6.53 4.80 0.18
CA GLN A 151 -6.33 6.04 -0.59
C GLN A 151 -4.84 6.26 -0.90
N ALA A 152 -3.95 6.00 0.05
CA ALA A 152 -2.51 6.07 -0.15
C ALA A 152 -2.03 5.06 -1.21
N ALA A 153 -2.52 3.81 -1.16
CA ALA A 153 -2.24 2.80 -2.17
C ALA A 153 -2.68 3.24 -3.57
N ALA A 154 -3.89 3.79 -3.69
CA ALA A 154 -4.42 4.28 -4.97
C ALA A 154 -3.61 5.47 -5.50
N ALA A 155 -3.20 6.40 -4.64
CA ALA A 155 -2.38 7.55 -5.01
C ALA A 155 -0.98 7.12 -5.49
N SER A 156 -0.35 6.15 -4.82
CA SER A 156 0.95 5.60 -5.22
C SER A 156 0.85 4.88 -6.57
N THR A 157 -0.23 4.11 -6.79
CA THR A 157 -0.49 3.45 -8.09
C THR A 157 -0.68 4.47 -9.21
N ALA A 158 -1.50 5.49 -9.01
CA ALA A 158 -1.72 6.54 -10.01
C ALA A 158 -0.42 7.28 -10.36
N SER A 159 0.41 7.57 -9.34
CA SER A 159 1.72 8.19 -9.54
C SER A 159 2.70 7.29 -10.31
N ALA A 160 2.62 5.96 -10.12
CA ALA A 160 3.42 5.00 -10.89
C ALA A 160 2.98 4.94 -12.36
N ASP A 161 1.68 5.01 -12.62
CA ASP A 161 1.12 5.04 -13.98
C ASP A 161 1.50 6.33 -14.73
N ASP A 162 1.47 7.49 -14.06
CA ASP A 162 1.91 8.76 -14.63
C ASP A 162 3.41 8.72 -14.98
N ALA A 163 4.26 8.15 -14.11
CA ALA A 163 5.68 7.95 -14.40
C ALA A 163 5.89 7.03 -15.60
N ASN A 164 5.07 6.00 -15.77
CA ASN A 164 5.12 5.09 -16.91
C ASN A 164 4.74 5.77 -18.23
N GLN A 165 3.73 6.63 -18.25
CA GLN A 165 3.38 7.43 -19.41
C GLN A 165 4.51 8.37 -19.83
N LEU A 166 5.09 9.10 -18.87
CA LEU A 166 6.23 9.98 -19.13
C LEU A 166 7.43 9.21 -19.70
N SER A 167 7.75 8.02 -19.14
CA SER A 167 8.86 7.19 -19.64
C SER A 167 8.64 6.76 -21.10
N THR A 168 7.42 6.40 -21.45
CA THR A 168 7.05 6.05 -22.84
C THR A 168 7.26 7.21 -23.79
N TRP A 169 6.87 8.42 -23.42
CA TRP A 169 7.10 9.62 -24.23
C TRP A 169 8.59 9.94 -24.41
N PHE A 170 9.41 9.76 -23.37
CA PHE A 170 10.86 9.96 -23.46
C PHE A 170 11.53 8.92 -24.37
N ILE A 171 11.09 7.67 -24.35
CA ILE A 171 11.59 6.63 -25.27
C ILE A 171 11.24 7.00 -26.71
N ILE A 172 9.99 7.37 -26.97
CA ILE A 172 9.53 7.79 -28.31
C ILE A 172 10.35 8.99 -28.80
N ALA A 173 10.51 10.01 -27.96
CA ALA A 173 11.28 11.19 -28.29
C ALA A 173 12.76 10.87 -28.56
N GLY A 174 13.37 10.00 -27.77
CA GLY A 174 14.74 9.52 -27.94
C GLY A 174 14.94 8.75 -29.26
N VAL A 175 14.01 7.87 -29.61
CA VAL A 175 14.02 7.12 -30.88
C VAL A 175 13.87 8.05 -32.06
N VAL A 176 12.92 9.00 -32.02
CA VAL A 176 12.70 9.98 -33.09
C VAL A 176 13.93 10.88 -33.27
N ALA A 177 14.54 11.35 -32.19
CA ALA A 177 15.77 12.16 -32.25
C ALA A 177 16.95 11.37 -32.86
N SER A 178 17.08 10.08 -32.49
CA SER A 178 18.13 9.19 -33.02
C SER A 178 17.95 8.91 -34.52
N LEU A 179 16.71 8.71 -34.97
CA LEU A 179 16.39 8.51 -36.39
C LEU A 179 16.63 9.79 -37.20
N ALA A 180 16.28 10.96 -36.67
CA ALA A 180 16.53 12.26 -37.32
C ALA A 180 18.03 12.54 -37.46
N ALA A 181 18.83 12.25 -36.42
CA ALA A 181 20.28 12.38 -36.44
C ALA A 181 20.93 11.38 -37.42
N GLY A 182 20.49 10.11 -37.42
CA GLY A 182 20.96 9.07 -38.33
C GLY A 182 20.62 9.36 -39.80
N GLY A 183 19.38 9.82 -40.07
CA GLY A 183 18.93 10.26 -41.42
C GLY A 183 19.74 11.41 -41.95
N GLY A 184 20.04 12.43 -41.12
CA GLY A 184 20.89 13.56 -41.46
C GLY A 184 22.30 13.16 -41.88
N VAL A 185 22.85 12.14 -41.24
CA VAL A 185 24.15 11.57 -41.54
C VAL A 185 24.17 10.90 -42.92
N VAL A 186 23.18 10.04 -43.20
CA VAL A 186 23.06 9.35 -44.50
C VAL A 186 22.95 10.34 -45.66
N VAL A 187 22.08 11.35 -45.53
CA VAL A 187 21.93 12.40 -46.59
C VAL A 187 23.22 13.18 -46.82
N SER A 188 23.98 13.50 -45.76
CA SER A 188 25.24 14.24 -45.89
C SER A 188 26.36 13.43 -46.57
N VAL A 189 26.38 12.11 -46.40
CA VAL A 189 27.34 11.20 -47.06
C VAL A 189 27.03 11.06 -48.54
N PHE A 190 25.78 10.93 -48.91
CA PHE A 190 25.36 10.86 -50.34
C PHE A 190 25.53 12.16 -51.09
N ARG A 191 25.41 13.34 -50.46
CA ARG A 191 25.67 14.65 -51.08
C ARG A 191 27.16 14.95 -51.37
N ARG A 192 28.11 14.18 -50.85
CA ARG A 192 29.56 14.35 -51.03
C ARG A 192 30.17 13.49 -52.11
N LYS A 193 29.40 12.98 -53.09
CA LYS A 193 30.01 12.40 -54.27
C LYS A 193 30.78 13.50 -55.01
N PRO A 194 32.10 13.40 -55.17
CA PRO A 194 32.85 14.37 -55.97
C PRO A 194 32.39 14.23 -57.42
N ALA A 195 32.13 15.39 -58.06
CA ALA A 195 31.95 15.40 -59.50
C ALA A 195 33.25 14.88 -60.14
N VAL A 196 33.15 13.77 -60.84
CA VAL A 196 34.26 13.22 -61.65
C VAL A 196 34.49 14.22 -62.77
N PRO A 197 35.70 14.84 -62.89
CA PRO A 197 35.98 15.70 -64.02
C PRO A 197 36.00 14.86 -65.31
N LEU A 198 35.14 15.17 -66.27
CA LEU A 198 35.23 14.63 -67.62
C LEU A 198 36.51 15.22 -68.25
N ALA A 199 37.53 14.37 -68.43
CA ALA A 199 38.72 14.68 -69.21
C ALA A 199 38.33 14.78 -70.68
N ALA A 200 38.66 15.95 -71.31
CA ALA A 200 38.59 16.18 -72.72
C ALA A 200 39.70 15.50 -73.49
#